data_a85c61f1cca11725a1e7d478ed9a2e7f
#
_entry.id   a85c61f1cca11725a1e7d478ed9a2e7f
#
_cell.length_a   1.000
_cell.length_b   1.000
_cell.length_c   1.000
_cell.angle_alpha   90.00
_cell.angle_beta   90.00
_cell.angle_gamma   90.00
#
_symmetry.space_group_name_H-M   'P 1'
#
loop_
_entity.id
_entity.type
_entity.pdbx_description
1 polymer ?
#
loop_
_entity_poly.entity_id
_entity_poly.type
_entity_poly.pdbx_seq_one_letter_code
_entity_poly.pdbx_strand_id
1 'polypeptide(L)'
;MDNRKIGFRLLKRIFEDWRWRRLTWQEAKQKYGIGKTSFFKYRKRFIKYGDGGLKESPKRKPRMPHALAWDQRIRILQYIYCNPTHGPQRIAYEQVPRVSPTAVWTFLKKEDLNTRRKRRLWAHYQGKPVLTQKEKQILLAKDRHVESHKPGELVSMDTFTASVKGLGKIWQYTACDTYSSYGWAWIYRSKTSDNAVDFFMSHIFSGVPTLKIKRVLTDQGTEFYNIKRTGRDSPFTNALKANGIKHTVTKVAHPWTNGYAERLNQTIWQEFYLCRLERPFASLEALNEELYAFMRYYNFNRRHTGYKLKEGGYEFPGHAFFDVRENSNIIEIKY
;
A
#
# COMPACT_ATOMS: atom_id res chain seq x y z
N MET A 1 -10.92 -41.53 -4.37
CA MET A 1 -11.44 -41.99 -3.08
C MET A 1 -11.69 -40.80 -2.20
N ASP A 2 -12.95 -40.57 -1.87
CA ASP A 2 -13.45 -39.34 -1.22
C ASP A 2 -12.99 -39.26 0.24
N ASN A 3 -12.06 -38.35 0.52
CA ASN A 3 -11.46 -38.12 1.84
C ASN A 3 -12.37 -37.25 2.74
N ARG A 4 -13.68 -37.47 2.71
CA ARG A 4 -14.61 -36.75 3.59
C ARG A 4 -14.31 -37.09 5.04
N LYS A 5 -13.99 -36.10 5.83
CA LYS A 5 -13.83 -36.25 7.29
C LYS A 5 -15.14 -36.76 7.89
N ILE A 6 -15.07 -37.92 8.54
CA ILE A 6 -16.20 -38.52 9.23
C ILE A 6 -16.52 -37.64 10.45
N GLY A 7 -17.70 -37.05 10.48
CA GLY A 7 -18.12 -36.14 11.56
C GLY A 7 -18.30 -36.87 12.89
N PHE A 8 -18.11 -36.13 14.01
CA PHE A 8 -18.22 -36.65 15.38
C PHE A 8 -19.55 -37.38 15.65
N ARG A 9 -20.69 -36.84 15.19
CA ARG A 9 -22.01 -37.45 15.33
C ARG A 9 -22.09 -38.83 14.67
N LEU A 10 -21.53 -38.98 13.48
CA LEU A 10 -21.52 -40.24 12.76
C LEU A 10 -20.58 -41.24 13.45
N LEU A 11 -19.42 -40.83 13.90
CA LEU A 11 -18.51 -41.68 14.68
C LEU A 11 -19.18 -42.16 15.98
N LYS A 12 -19.87 -41.30 16.71
CA LYS A 12 -20.59 -41.66 17.91
C LYS A 12 -21.62 -42.76 17.62
N ARG A 13 -22.44 -42.61 16.58
CA ARG A 13 -23.44 -43.61 16.17
C ARG A 13 -22.82 -44.95 15.78
N ILE A 14 -21.70 -44.93 15.04
CA ILE A 14 -20.95 -46.14 14.68
C ILE A 14 -20.48 -46.89 15.90
N PHE A 15 -19.92 -46.18 16.90
CA PHE A 15 -19.33 -46.84 18.07
C PHE A 15 -20.36 -47.15 19.17
N GLU A 16 -21.51 -46.53 19.20
CA GLU A 16 -22.69 -46.97 19.93
C GLU A 16 -23.21 -48.30 19.32
N ASP A 17 -23.43 -48.42 18.01
CA ASP A 17 -23.81 -49.65 17.34
C ASP A 17 -22.74 -50.74 17.57
N TRP A 18 -21.46 -50.42 17.53
CA TRP A 18 -20.38 -51.36 17.83
C TRP A 18 -20.46 -51.87 19.27
N ARG A 19 -20.71 -51.00 20.24
CA ARG A 19 -20.79 -51.36 21.64
C ARG A 19 -21.98 -52.28 21.97
N TRP A 20 -23.14 -51.97 21.39
CA TRP A 20 -24.37 -52.71 21.73
C TRP A 20 -24.61 -53.91 20.84
N ARG A 21 -24.23 -53.85 19.53
CA ARG A 21 -24.51 -54.86 18.50
C ARG A 21 -23.27 -55.62 18.06
N ARG A 22 -22.11 -55.39 18.67
CA ARG A 22 -20.81 -56.00 18.27
C ARG A 22 -20.50 -55.86 16.77
N LEU A 23 -20.83 -54.71 16.19
CA LEU A 23 -20.70 -54.40 14.78
C LEU A 23 -19.27 -54.72 14.28
N THR A 24 -19.12 -55.53 13.24
CA THR A 24 -17.84 -55.78 12.58
C THR A 24 -17.40 -54.62 11.72
N TRP A 25 -16.14 -54.54 11.34
CA TRP A 25 -15.66 -53.47 10.50
C TRP A 25 -16.24 -53.52 9.08
N GLN A 26 -16.58 -54.76 8.55
CA GLN A 26 -17.21 -54.99 7.26
C GLN A 26 -18.64 -54.40 7.24
N GLU A 27 -19.42 -54.70 8.27
CA GLU A 27 -20.75 -54.12 8.46
C GLU A 27 -20.73 -52.62 8.64
N ALA A 28 -19.76 -52.11 9.40
CA ALA A 28 -19.55 -50.67 9.57
C ALA A 28 -19.18 -49.97 8.23
N LYS A 29 -18.37 -50.64 7.39
CA LYS A 29 -18.05 -50.17 6.07
C LYS A 29 -19.27 -50.12 5.17
N GLN A 30 -20.06 -51.19 5.17
CA GLN A 30 -21.28 -51.31 4.34
C GLN A 30 -22.34 -50.29 4.77
N LYS A 31 -22.58 -50.16 6.08
CA LYS A 31 -23.67 -49.30 6.61
C LYS A 31 -23.30 -47.81 6.68
N TYR A 32 -22.03 -47.48 6.97
CA TYR A 32 -21.59 -46.12 7.27
C TYR A 32 -20.45 -45.61 6.39
N GLY A 33 -19.90 -46.42 5.51
CA GLY A 33 -18.82 -46.04 4.59
C GLY A 33 -17.46 -45.83 5.28
N ILE A 34 -17.27 -46.28 6.52
CA ILE A 34 -15.99 -46.08 7.27
C ILE A 34 -14.92 -47.07 6.80
N GLY A 35 -13.74 -46.55 6.46
CA GLY A 35 -12.59 -47.39 6.07
C GLY A 35 -12.01 -48.16 7.27
N LYS A 36 -11.42 -49.35 6.99
CA LYS A 36 -10.84 -50.27 7.96
C LYS A 36 -9.88 -49.57 8.95
N THR A 37 -8.92 -48.80 8.43
CA THR A 37 -7.93 -48.08 9.24
C THR A 37 -8.57 -47.07 10.19
N SER A 38 -9.57 -46.33 9.70
CA SER A 38 -10.33 -45.34 10.50
C SER A 38 -11.14 -46.03 11.58
N PHE A 39 -11.81 -47.15 11.24
CA PHE A 39 -12.61 -47.90 12.21
C PHE A 39 -11.77 -48.38 13.41
N PHE A 40 -10.65 -49.05 13.14
CA PHE A 40 -9.78 -49.55 14.21
C PHE A 40 -9.08 -48.43 14.99
N LYS A 41 -8.72 -47.34 14.32
CA LYS A 41 -8.15 -46.17 14.98
C LYS A 41 -9.16 -45.54 15.99
N TYR A 42 -10.37 -45.31 15.57
CA TYR A 42 -11.39 -44.71 16.44
C TYR A 42 -11.91 -45.71 17.50
N ARG A 43 -11.97 -47.01 17.18
CA ARG A 43 -12.28 -48.08 18.15
C ARG A 43 -11.30 -48.06 19.33
N LYS A 44 -9.99 -48.03 19.04
CA LYS A 44 -8.94 -47.96 20.09
C LYS A 44 -9.10 -46.72 20.98
N ARG A 45 -9.43 -45.59 20.37
CA ARG A 45 -9.65 -44.31 21.08
C ARG A 45 -10.94 -44.35 21.89
N PHE A 46 -12.01 -44.94 21.36
CA PHE A 46 -13.29 -45.04 22.04
C PHE A 46 -13.19 -45.98 23.27
N ILE A 47 -12.50 -47.11 23.16
CA ILE A 47 -12.25 -48.00 24.29
C ILE A 47 -11.49 -47.28 25.41
N LYS A 48 -10.51 -46.44 25.06
CA LYS A 48 -9.63 -45.80 26.05
C LYS A 48 -10.25 -44.53 26.65
N TYR A 49 -11.02 -43.75 25.88
CA TYR A 49 -11.47 -42.42 26.27
C TYR A 49 -12.98 -42.20 26.09
N GLY A 50 -13.75 -43.24 25.80
CA GLY A 50 -15.18 -43.14 25.53
C GLY A 50 -15.51 -42.15 24.37
N ASP A 51 -16.63 -41.50 24.45
CA ASP A 51 -17.08 -40.51 23.47
C ASP A 51 -16.04 -39.38 23.25
N GLY A 52 -15.28 -39.02 24.28
CA GLY A 52 -14.21 -38.02 24.15
C GLY A 52 -13.11 -38.44 23.18
N GLY A 53 -12.86 -39.75 23.04
CA GLY A 53 -11.89 -40.32 22.11
C GLY A 53 -12.30 -40.16 20.63
N LEU A 54 -13.56 -39.96 20.35
CA LEU A 54 -14.08 -39.75 18.98
C LEU A 54 -13.95 -38.31 18.52
N LYS A 55 -13.74 -37.35 19.43
CA LYS A 55 -13.48 -35.97 19.06
C LYS A 55 -12.09 -35.85 18.43
N GLU A 56 -11.98 -35.10 17.34
CA GLU A 56 -10.65 -34.75 16.80
C GLU A 56 -9.90 -33.94 17.83
N SER A 57 -8.73 -34.40 18.23
CA SER A 57 -7.81 -33.56 19.00
C SER A 57 -7.40 -32.38 18.12
N PRO A 58 -7.44 -31.13 18.64
CA PRO A 58 -6.95 -30.01 17.87
C PRO A 58 -5.51 -30.33 17.42
N LYS A 59 -5.26 -30.25 16.10
CA LYS A 59 -3.92 -30.46 15.57
C LYS A 59 -3.01 -29.45 16.25
N ARG A 60 -2.12 -29.92 17.12
CA ARG A 60 -1.03 -29.09 17.64
C ARG A 60 -0.23 -28.60 16.44
N LYS A 61 -0.25 -27.29 16.21
CA LYS A 61 0.64 -26.70 15.19
C LYS A 61 2.07 -27.15 15.51
N PRO A 62 2.83 -27.70 14.55
CA PRO A 62 4.20 -28.08 14.80
C PRO A 62 4.95 -26.87 15.35
N ARG A 63 5.72 -27.05 16.42
CA ARG A 63 6.56 -26.01 16.99
C ARG A 63 7.69 -25.75 15.99
N MET A 64 7.70 -24.59 15.37
CA MET A 64 8.76 -24.24 14.44
C MET A 64 10.09 -24.18 15.22
N PRO A 65 11.15 -24.93 14.80
CA PRO A 65 12.40 -24.99 15.53
C PRO A 65 13.04 -23.64 15.83
N HIS A 66 12.81 -22.67 14.96
CA HIS A 66 13.34 -21.30 15.06
C HIS A 66 12.36 -20.28 15.61
N ALA A 67 11.20 -20.72 16.17
CA ALA A 67 10.27 -19.78 16.78
C ALA A 67 10.88 -19.23 18.08
N LEU A 68 10.86 -17.90 18.22
CA LEU A 68 11.29 -17.23 19.44
C LEU A 68 10.54 -17.78 20.65
N ALA A 69 11.28 -18.20 21.68
CA ALA A 69 10.72 -18.60 22.95
C ALA A 69 10.05 -17.41 23.64
N TRP A 70 9.18 -17.67 24.60
CA TRP A 70 8.41 -16.61 25.27
C TRP A 70 9.34 -15.59 25.99
N ASP A 71 10.33 -16.09 26.69
CA ASP A 71 11.35 -15.26 27.37
C ASP A 71 12.16 -14.38 26.40
N GLN A 72 12.51 -14.90 25.22
CA GLN A 72 13.16 -14.11 24.17
C GLN A 72 12.27 -12.98 23.66
N ARG A 73 10.96 -13.21 23.49
CA ARG A 73 10.01 -12.16 23.08
C ARG A 73 9.91 -11.05 24.11
N ILE A 74 9.85 -11.41 25.40
CA ILE A 74 9.84 -10.42 26.49
C ILE A 74 11.11 -9.60 26.49
N ARG A 75 12.29 -10.22 26.39
CA ARG A 75 13.57 -9.48 26.30
C ARG A 75 13.61 -8.53 25.11
N ILE A 76 13.11 -8.94 23.94
CA ILE A 76 13.03 -8.09 22.74
C ILE A 76 12.12 -6.88 23.03
N LEU A 77 10.96 -7.05 23.66
CA LEU A 77 10.07 -5.94 24.01
C LEU A 77 10.69 -5.00 25.04
N GLN A 78 11.36 -5.53 26.07
CA GLN A 78 12.11 -4.74 27.05
C GLN A 78 13.24 -3.94 26.38
N TYR A 79 13.96 -4.59 25.46
CA TYR A 79 15.00 -3.90 24.69
C TYR A 79 14.45 -2.76 23.84
N ILE A 80 13.31 -2.99 23.15
CA ILE A 80 12.63 -1.97 22.34
C ILE A 80 12.12 -0.84 23.22
N TYR A 81 11.60 -1.15 24.39
CA TYR A 81 11.19 -0.11 25.35
C TYR A 81 12.36 0.82 25.66
N CYS A 82 13.55 0.28 25.91
CA CYS A 82 14.76 1.08 26.16
C CYS A 82 15.29 1.76 24.88
N ASN A 83 15.25 1.07 23.73
CA ASN A 83 15.90 1.46 22.48
C ASN A 83 14.94 1.45 21.28
N PRO A 84 13.85 2.27 21.26
CA PRO A 84 12.79 2.16 20.25
C PRO A 84 13.22 2.55 18.84
N THR A 85 14.39 3.16 18.68
CA THR A 85 14.93 3.57 17.37
C THR A 85 15.70 2.46 16.65
N HIS A 86 16.09 1.38 17.36
CA HIS A 86 16.89 0.31 16.77
C HIS A 86 16.10 -0.60 15.86
N GLY A 87 16.72 -1.02 14.75
CA GLY A 87 16.13 -1.93 13.77
C GLY A 87 16.29 -3.41 14.17
N PRO A 88 15.62 -4.33 13.43
CA PRO A 88 15.64 -5.77 13.74
C PRO A 88 17.04 -6.38 13.83
N GLN A 89 17.96 -5.96 12.96
CA GLN A 89 19.35 -6.44 12.98
C GLN A 89 20.05 -6.10 14.29
N ARG A 90 19.98 -4.83 14.72
CA ARG A 90 20.62 -4.38 15.96
C ARG A 90 19.95 -4.99 17.18
N ILE A 91 18.62 -5.07 17.19
CA ILE A 91 17.87 -5.74 18.25
C ILE A 91 18.34 -7.20 18.39
N ALA A 92 18.47 -7.92 17.27
CA ALA A 92 18.91 -9.33 17.27
C ALA A 92 20.35 -9.50 17.79
N TYR A 93 21.23 -8.59 17.41
CA TYR A 93 22.63 -8.58 17.83
C TYR A 93 22.80 -8.42 19.35
N GLU A 94 21.98 -7.58 19.95
CA GLU A 94 22.02 -7.25 21.37
C GLU A 94 21.33 -8.30 22.28
N GLN A 95 20.68 -9.33 21.70
CA GLN A 95 20.08 -10.40 22.50
C GLN A 95 21.11 -11.45 22.94
N VAL A 96 20.96 -11.93 24.18
CA VAL A 96 21.75 -13.05 24.73
C VAL A 96 20.78 -14.13 25.25
N PRO A 97 20.80 -15.34 24.70
CA PRO A 97 21.55 -15.77 23.51
C PRO A 97 21.07 -15.09 22.24
N ARG A 98 21.96 -14.99 21.25
CA ARG A 98 21.66 -14.34 19.97
C ARG A 98 20.45 -14.96 19.28
N VAL A 99 19.66 -14.12 18.66
CA VAL A 99 18.50 -14.50 17.85
C VAL A 99 18.69 -14.07 16.40
N SER A 100 18.02 -14.76 15.47
CA SER A 100 18.08 -14.40 14.06
C SER A 100 17.41 -13.03 13.81
N PRO A 101 17.99 -12.12 13.02
CA PRO A 101 17.34 -10.87 12.62
C PRO A 101 15.99 -11.08 11.94
N THR A 102 15.85 -12.14 11.15
CA THR A 102 14.60 -12.54 10.49
C THR A 102 13.54 -12.94 11.50
N ALA A 103 13.92 -13.68 12.56
CA ALA A 103 13.00 -14.05 13.64
C ALA A 103 12.51 -12.80 14.40
N VAL A 104 13.42 -11.87 14.71
CA VAL A 104 13.06 -10.58 15.31
C VAL A 104 12.12 -9.79 14.41
N TRP A 105 12.43 -9.66 13.11
CA TRP A 105 11.60 -8.94 12.16
C TRP A 105 10.18 -9.54 12.06
N THR A 106 10.09 -10.89 11.98
CA THR A 106 8.80 -11.60 11.92
C THR A 106 8.00 -11.38 13.19
N PHE A 107 8.65 -11.41 14.36
CA PHE A 107 8.02 -11.10 15.63
C PHE A 107 7.51 -9.65 15.67
N LEU A 108 8.37 -8.68 15.33
CA LEU A 108 8.00 -7.26 15.30
C LEU A 108 6.85 -6.98 14.33
N LYS A 109 6.82 -7.67 13.18
CA LYS A 109 5.71 -7.55 12.22
C LYS A 109 4.40 -8.07 12.82
N LYS A 110 4.45 -9.18 13.55
CA LYS A 110 3.28 -9.77 14.22
C LYS A 110 2.73 -8.86 15.33
N GLU A 111 3.61 -8.21 16.08
CA GLU A 111 3.25 -7.28 17.17
C GLU A 111 3.02 -5.85 16.66
N ASP A 112 2.98 -5.63 15.35
CA ASP A 112 2.84 -4.31 14.71
C ASP A 112 3.95 -3.30 15.10
N LEU A 113 5.15 -3.79 15.40
CA LEU A 113 6.33 -3.02 15.81
C LEU A 113 7.44 -2.99 14.76
N ASN A 114 7.15 -3.35 13.51
CA ASN A 114 8.14 -3.52 12.44
C ASN A 114 8.81 -2.22 11.99
N THR A 115 8.22 -1.05 12.23
CA THR A 115 8.82 0.24 11.86
C THR A 115 9.36 0.99 13.08
N ARG A 116 10.41 1.82 12.87
CA ARG A 116 10.96 2.72 13.90
C ARG A 116 9.88 3.60 14.55
N ARG A 117 8.95 4.09 13.73
CA ARG A 117 7.84 4.92 14.16
C ARG A 117 6.91 4.19 15.14
N LYS A 118 6.46 2.98 14.78
CA LYS A 118 5.56 2.18 15.61
C LYS A 118 6.22 1.84 16.94
N ARG A 119 7.51 1.49 16.93
CA ARG A 119 8.25 1.23 18.18
C ARG A 119 8.37 2.47 19.08
N ARG A 120 8.62 3.66 18.50
CA ARG A 120 8.67 4.93 19.28
C ARG A 120 7.32 5.27 19.90
N LEU A 121 6.22 5.12 19.14
CA LEU A 121 4.87 5.32 19.63
C LEU A 121 4.53 4.30 20.72
N TRP A 122 4.81 3.03 20.50
CA TRP A 122 4.58 1.98 21.48
C TRP A 122 5.32 2.25 22.79
N ALA A 123 6.62 2.54 22.75
CA ALA A 123 7.40 2.87 23.94
C ALA A 123 6.85 4.09 24.69
N HIS A 124 6.37 5.11 23.95
CA HIS A 124 5.74 6.28 24.53
C HIS A 124 4.43 5.93 25.26
N TYR A 125 3.59 5.11 24.66
CA TYR A 125 2.35 4.63 25.31
C TYR A 125 2.58 3.67 26.47
N GLN A 126 3.74 3.03 26.54
CA GLN A 126 4.16 2.23 27.70
C GLN A 126 4.76 3.09 28.83
N GLY A 127 4.62 4.40 28.77
CA GLY A 127 5.05 5.33 29.81
C GLY A 127 6.46 5.90 29.63
N LYS A 128 7.19 5.56 28.56
CA LYS A 128 8.50 6.17 28.31
C LYS A 128 8.34 7.51 27.58
N PRO A 129 8.80 8.64 28.12
CA PRO A 129 8.66 9.96 27.50
C PRO A 129 9.65 10.16 26.33
N VAL A 130 9.53 9.33 25.27
CA VAL A 130 10.40 9.37 24.09
C VAL A 130 9.93 10.31 23.00
N LEU A 131 8.76 10.94 23.16
CA LEU A 131 8.15 11.83 22.19
C LEU A 131 7.62 13.09 22.87
N THR A 132 7.92 14.23 22.28
CA THR A 132 7.21 15.47 22.60
C THR A 132 5.79 15.42 22.06
N GLN A 133 4.89 16.26 22.56
CA GLN A 133 3.52 16.37 22.05
C GLN A 133 3.48 16.67 20.55
N LYS A 134 4.38 17.55 20.08
CA LYS A 134 4.51 17.88 18.65
C LYS A 134 4.96 16.67 17.83
N GLU A 135 5.99 15.94 18.28
CA GLU A 135 6.45 14.72 17.59
C GLU A 135 5.40 13.62 17.58
N LYS A 136 4.64 13.43 18.68
CA LYS A 136 3.54 12.50 18.75
C LYS A 136 2.45 12.84 17.72
N GLN A 137 2.06 14.12 17.61
CA GLN A 137 1.09 14.56 16.60
C GLN A 137 1.60 14.33 15.18
N ILE A 138 2.88 14.61 14.90
CA ILE A 138 3.50 14.34 13.60
C ILE A 138 3.49 12.84 13.27
N LEU A 139 3.85 12.00 14.21
CA LEU A 139 3.87 10.55 14.01
C LEU A 139 2.46 9.96 13.82
N LEU A 140 1.47 10.45 14.54
CA LEU A 140 0.07 10.05 14.36
C LEU A 140 -0.51 10.56 13.04
N ALA A 141 -0.12 11.75 12.60
CA ALA A 141 -0.56 12.31 11.33
C ALA A 141 -0.06 11.49 10.12
N LYS A 142 1.09 10.81 10.23
CA LYS A 142 1.61 9.94 9.17
C LYS A 142 0.71 8.73 8.85
N ASP A 143 -0.14 8.31 9.76
CA ASP A 143 -1.11 7.23 9.51
C ASP A 143 -2.37 7.74 8.83
N ARG A 144 -2.57 9.04 8.79
CA ARG A 144 -3.65 9.64 8.02
C ARG A 144 -3.21 9.77 6.56
N HIS A 145 -3.14 8.66 5.85
CA HIS A 145 -3.13 8.72 4.40
C HIS A 145 -4.41 9.43 3.96
N VAL A 146 -4.26 10.42 3.11
CA VAL A 146 -5.44 10.98 2.41
C VAL A 146 -5.84 9.89 1.41
N GLU A 147 -6.77 9.03 1.82
CA GLU A 147 -7.26 7.96 0.96
C GLU A 147 -8.24 8.54 -0.04
N SER A 148 -8.01 8.25 -1.30
CA SER A 148 -8.96 8.43 -2.38
C SER A 148 -9.56 7.07 -2.73
N HIS A 149 -10.87 7.02 -2.92
CA HIS A 149 -11.61 5.79 -3.19
C HIS A 149 -12.03 5.66 -4.65
N LYS A 150 -11.88 6.73 -5.43
CA LYS A 150 -12.18 6.76 -6.86
C LYS A 150 -11.36 7.83 -7.60
N PRO A 151 -11.22 7.70 -8.94
CA PRO A 151 -10.54 8.70 -9.76
C PRO A 151 -11.10 10.10 -9.58
N GLY A 152 -10.24 11.11 -9.64
CA GLY A 152 -10.61 12.54 -9.50
C GLY A 152 -10.95 12.99 -8.08
N GLU A 153 -10.98 12.13 -7.10
CA GLU A 153 -11.27 12.51 -5.72
C GLU A 153 -10.19 13.39 -5.11
N LEU A 154 -8.94 13.10 -5.44
CA LEU A 154 -7.76 13.87 -5.06
C LEU A 154 -6.67 13.78 -6.12
N VAL A 155 -6.28 14.93 -6.66
CA VAL A 155 -5.11 15.08 -7.55
C VAL A 155 -4.00 15.77 -6.78
N SER A 156 -2.83 15.15 -6.73
CA SER A 156 -1.61 15.69 -6.11
C SER A 156 -0.81 16.40 -7.19
N MET A 157 -0.37 17.65 -6.95
CA MET A 157 0.44 18.42 -7.89
C MET A 157 1.74 18.87 -7.26
N ASP A 158 2.79 18.96 -8.09
CA ASP A 158 4.13 19.38 -7.69
C ASP A 158 4.88 20.02 -8.87
N THR A 159 5.96 20.73 -8.59
CA THR A 159 6.87 21.27 -9.60
C THR A 159 8.26 20.68 -9.45
N PHE A 160 8.86 20.32 -10.57
CA PHE A 160 10.21 19.79 -10.65
C PHE A 160 11.06 20.71 -11.54
N THR A 161 12.31 20.91 -11.16
CA THR A 161 13.26 21.72 -11.94
C THR A 161 14.34 20.82 -12.53
N ALA A 162 14.58 20.94 -13.83
CA ALA A 162 15.66 20.27 -14.53
C ALA A 162 16.49 21.25 -15.37
N SER A 163 17.71 20.86 -15.72
CA SER A 163 18.52 21.52 -16.73
C SER A 163 18.66 20.59 -17.92
N VAL A 164 18.27 21.04 -19.09
CA VAL A 164 18.25 20.27 -20.33
C VAL A 164 19.18 20.90 -21.36
N LYS A 165 19.99 20.07 -22.02
CA LYS A 165 20.92 20.53 -23.05
C LYS A 165 20.17 21.20 -24.19
N GLY A 166 20.62 22.38 -24.62
CA GLY A 166 19.98 23.22 -25.65
C GLY A 166 18.87 24.14 -25.10
N LEU A 167 18.25 23.85 -23.98
CA LEU A 167 17.16 24.64 -23.42
C LEU A 167 17.52 25.35 -22.11
N GLY A 168 18.56 24.89 -21.41
CA GLY A 168 18.92 25.39 -20.09
C GLY A 168 17.92 24.95 -19.00
N LYS A 169 17.67 25.83 -18.05
CA LYS A 169 16.77 25.57 -16.91
C LYS A 169 15.31 25.59 -17.33
N ILE A 170 14.60 24.53 -16.96
CA ILE A 170 13.16 24.36 -17.24
C ILE A 170 12.42 24.00 -15.96
N TRP A 171 11.09 24.21 -15.95
CA TRP A 171 10.20 23.84 -14.87
C TRP A 171 9.10 22.92 -15.37
N GLN A 172 9.09 21.69 -14.84
CA GLN A 172 8.06 20.72 -15.10
C GLN A 172 6.99 20.83 -14.04
N TYR A 173 5.74 21.00 -14.44
CA TYR A 173 4.57 20.82 -13.60
C TYR A 173 4.08 19.39 -13.75
N THR A 174 3.75 18.77 -12.65
CA THR A 174 3.34 17.36 -12.59
C THR A 174 2.10 17.23 -11.74
N ALA A 175 1.18 16.40 -12.17
CA ALA A 175 0.00 16.04 -11.41
C ALA A 175 -0.19 14.52 -11.42
N CYS A 176 -0.74 13.98 -10.34
CA CYS A 176 -1.00 12.56 -10.19
C CYS A 176 -2.33 12.33 -9.47
N ASP A 177 -3.24 11.58 -10.09
CA ASP A 177 -4.43 11.10 -9.40
C ASP A 177 -4.04 10.07 -8.35
N THR A 178 -4.43 10.30 -7.10
CA THR A 178 -3.97 9.50 -5.97
C THR A 178 -4.64 8.14 -5.85
N TYR A 179 -5.72 7.90 -6.58
CA TYR A 179 -6.39 6.60 -6.65
C TYR A 179 -5.75 5.71 -7.71
N SER A 180 -5.70 6.18 -8.95
CA SER A 180 -5.26 5.39 -10.11
C SER A 180 -3.76 5.50 -10.41
N SER A 181 -3.07 6.48 -9.81
CA SER A 181 -1.71 6.89 -10.19
C SER A 181 -1.60 7.42 -11.63
N TYR A 182 -2.71 7.79 -12.26
CA TYR A 182 -2.71 8.45 -13.57
C TYR A 182 -1.97 9.77 -13.48
N GLY A 183 -1.02 9.98 -14.39
CA GLY A 183 -0.12 11.13 -14.34
C GLY A 183 -0.28 12.09 -15.51
N TRP A 184 -0.07 13.37 -15.22
CA TRP A 184 0.07 14.45 -16.18
C TRP A 184 1.38 15.19 -15.92
N ALA A 185 2.05 15.62 -16.97
CA ALA A 185 3.24 16.47 -16.88
C ALA A 185 3.35 17.38 -18.08
N TRP A 186 3.81 18.62 -17.85
CA TRP A 186 4.09 19.61 -18.88
C TRP A 186 5.21 20.54 -18.44
N ILE A 187 5.98 21.06 -19.39
CA ILE A 187 7.19 21.84 -19.13
C ILE A 187 7.00 23.29 -19.56
N TYR A 188 7.48 24.20 -18.72
CA TYR A 188 7.44 25.64 -18.94
C TYR A 188 8.82 26.28 -18.79
N ARG A 189 8.98 27.49 -19.33
CA ARG A 189 10.21 28.30 -19.19
C ARG A 189 10.34 28.97 -17.83
N SER A 190 9.26 29.06 -17.07
CA SER A 190 9.24 29.74 -15.78
C SER A 190 8.32 29.04 -14.76
N LYS A 191 8.57 29.31 -13.49
CA LYS A 191 7.75 28.81 -12.38
C LYS A 191 6.84 29.94 -11.89
N THR A 192 5.63 30.01 -12.46
CA THR A 192 4.66 31.04 -12.15
C THR A 192 3.30 30.46 -11.80
N SER A 193 2.44 31.26 -11.15
CA SER A 193 1.09 30.84 -10.84
C SER A 193 0.22 30.73 -12.10
N ASP A 194 0.49 31.54 -13.13
CA ASP A 194 -0.22 31.48 -14.40
C ASP A 194 0.07 30.18 -15.14
N ASN A 195 1.34 29.71 -15.11
CA ASN A 195 1.71 28.41 -15.64
C ASN A 195 1.06 27.24 -14.85
N ALA A 196 0.86 27.40 -13.54
CA ALA A 196 0.12 26.43 -12.75
C ALA A 196 -1.36 26.37 -13.15
N VAL A 197 -1.97 27.54 -13.42
CA VAL A 197 -3.35 27.65 -13.93
C VAL A 197 -3.45 27.01 -15.31
N ASP A 198 -2.55 27.39 -16.24
CA ASP A 198 -2.55 26.84 -17.59
C ASP A 198 -2.37 25.31 -17.57
N PHE A 199 -1.39 24.82 -16.83
CA PHE A 199 -1.18 23.38 -16.69
C PHE A 199 -2.44 22.66 -16.18
N PHE A 200 -3.08 23.18 -15.16
CA PHE A 200 -4.28 22.56 -14.62
C PHE A 200 -5.46 22.64 -15.58
N MET A 201 -5.72 23.81 -16.15
CA MET A 201 -6.90 24.02 -17.00
C MET A 201 -6.74 23.38 -18.38
N SER A 202 -5.57 23.50 -19.01
CA SER A 202 -5.34 23.05 -20.39
C SER A 202 -4.95 21.58 -20.49
N HIS A 203 -4.20 21.04 -19.51
CA HIS A 203 -3.66 19.68 -19.62
C HIS A 203 -4.36 18.66 -18.68
N ILE A 204 -5.06 19.10 -17.64
CA ILE A 204 -5.75 18.20 -16.72
C ILE A 204 -7.27 18.34 -16.89
N PHE A 205 -7.79 19.52 -16.66
CA PHE A 205 -9.24 19.75 -16.58
C PHE A 205 -9.94 19.59 -17.92
N SER A 206 -9.38 20.14 -18.98
CA SER A 206 -9.92 20.00 -20.35
C SER A 206 -9.78 18.58 -20.92
N GLY A 207 -8.74 17.86 -20.52
CA GLY A 207 -8.47 16.50 -21.00
C GLY A 207 -9.38 15.41 -20.41
N VAL A 208 -10.18 15.72 -19.40
CA VAL A 208 -11.08 14.76 -18.74
C VAL A 208 -12.44 15.38 -18.40
N PRO A 209 -13.20 15.82 -19.40
CA PRO A 209 -14.43 16.60 -19.18
C PRO A 209 -15.51 15.82 -18.42
N THR A 210 -15.48 14.52 -18.46
CA THR A 210 -16.44 13.64 -17.76
C THR A 210 -16.04 13.34 -16.32
N LEU A 211 -14.78 13.63 -15.93
CA LEU A 211 -14.29 13.36 -14.60
C LEU A 211 -14.42 14.60 -13.71
N LYS A 212 -15.15 14.46 -12.62
CA LYS A 212 -15.26 15.54 -11.62
C LYS A 212 -14.08 15.50 -10.65
N ILE A 213 -13.08 16.37 -10.86
CA ILE A 213 -12.01 16.60 -9.89
C ILE A 213 -12.58 17.33 -8.68
N LYS A 214 -12.46 16.73 -7.49
CA LYS A 214 -13.02 17.31 -6.25
C LYS A 214 -12.01 18.15 -5.48
N ARG A 215 -10.75 17.73 -5.48
CA ARG A 215 -9.72 18.34 -4.65
C ARG A 215 -8.34 18.24 -5.30
N VAL A 216 -7.59 19.33 -5.19
CA VAL A 216 -6.18 19.39 -5.58
C VAL A 216 -5.33 19.59 -4.34
N LEU A 217 -4.26 18.83 -4.21
CA LEU A 217 -3.25 18.90 -3.15
C LEU A 217 -1.94 19.41 -3.72
N THR A 218 -1.40 20.49 -3.15
CA THR A 218 -0.09 21.04 -3.51
C THR A 218 0.79 21.23 -2.27
N ASP A 219 2.06 21.50 -2.48
CA ASP A 219 2.92 22.07 -1.46
C ASP A 219 2.60 23.59 -1.25
N GLN A 220 3.45 24.28 -0.47
CA GLN A 220 3.36 25.72 -0.25
C GLN A 220 4.20 26.54 -1.26
N GLY A 221 4.50 25.98 -2.43
CA GLY A 221 5.17 26.69 -3.51
C GLY A 221 4.42 27.98 -3.89
N THR A 222 5.16 29.05 -4.19
CA THR A 222 4.58 30.36 -4.48
C THR A 222 3.73 30.36 -5.75
N GLU A 223 3.94 29.41 -6.65
CA GLU A 223 3.13 29.16 -7.83
C GLU A 223 1.73 28.63 -7.52
N PHE A 224 1.58 27.91 -6.39
CA PHE A 224 0.31 27.34 -5.98
C PHE A 224 -0.38 28.12 -4.87
N TYR A 225 0.43 28.65 -3.91
CA TYR A 225 -0.11 29.20 -2.68
C TYR A 225 0.63 30.44 -2.23
N ASN A 226 -0.11 31.53 -1.99
CA ASN A 226 0.48 32.84 -1.71
C ASN A 226 -0.14 33.59 -0.50
N ILE A 227 -1.14 33.01 0.18
CA ILE A 227 -1.86 33.69 1.27
C ILE A 227 -0.91 34.19 2.37
N LYS A 228 0.07 33.39 2.76
CA LYS A 228 1.02 33.75 3.83
C LYS A 228 1.88 34.98 3.48
N ARG A 229 2.11 35.21 2.19
CA ARG A 229 2.97 36.29 1.70
C ARG A 229 2.19 37.55 1.36
N THR A 230 1.00 37.40 0.81
CA THR A 230 0.22 38.55 0.25
C THR A 230 -1.10 38.79 0.96
N GLY A 231 -1.53 37.89 1.86
CA GLY A 231 -2.87 37.92 2.46
C GLY A 231 -4.01 37.57 1.50
N ARG A 232 -3.68 37.26 0.23
CA ARG A 232 -4.67 36.95 -0.83
C ARG A 232 -4.44 35.55 -1.41
N ASP A 233 -5.51 34.95 -1.94
CA ASP A 233 -5.40 33.70 -2.68
C ASP A 233 -4.54 33.88 -3.94
N SER A 234 -3.79 32.85 -4.31
CA SER A 234 -3.06 32.81 -5.57
C SER A 234 -4.01 32.74 -6.77
N PRO A 235 -3.59 33.15 -7.98
CA PRO A 235 -4.34 32.91 -9.21
C PRO A 235 -4.76 31.45 -9.37
N PHE A 236 -3.87 30.52 -9.03
CA PHE A 236 -4.15 29.09 -9.06
C PHE A 236 -5.29 28.70 -8.09
N THR A 237 -5.24 29.15 -6.84
CA THR A 237 -6.31 28.91 -5.86
C THR A 237 -7.66 29.47 -6.35
N ASN A 238 -7.64 30.68 -6.93
CA ASN A 238 -8.85 31.31 -7.46
C ASN A 238 -9.44 30.53 -8.65
N ALA A 239 -8.59 30.06 -9.58
CA ALA A 239 -9.02 29.22 -10.71
C ALA A 239 -9.68 27.92 -10.24
N LEU A 240 -9.10 27.24 -9.23
CA LEU A 240 -9.71 26.03 -8.64
C LEU A 240 -11.06 26.33 -7.99
N LYS A 241 -11.16 27.42 -7.21
CA LYS A 241 -12.42 27.84 -6.56
C LYS A 241 -13.51 28.16 -7.57
N ALA A 242 -13.18 28.86 -8.65
CA ALA A 242 -14.11 29.19 -9.73
C ALA A 242 -14.72 27.94 -10.39
N ASN A 243 -13.98 26.81 -10.39
CA ASN A 243 -14.43 25.51 -10.91
C ASN A 243 -14.99 24.57 -9.82
N GLY A 244 -15.24 25.06 -8.61
CA GLY A 244 -15.79 24.26 -7.51
C GLY A 244 -14.82 23.20 -6.94
N ILE A 245 -13.52 23.38 -7.18
CA ILE A 245 -12.48 22.43 -6.77
C ILE A 245 -11.82 22.92 -5.47
N LYS A 246 -11.74 22.04 -4.48
CA LYS A 246 -11.10 22.37 -3.20
C LYS A 246 -9.58 22.35 -3.33
N HIS A 247 -8.92 23.49 -3.08
CA HIS A 247 -7.47 23.53 -2.90
C HIS A 247 -7.08 23.13 -1.48
N THR A 248 -6.15 22.19 -1.35
CA THR A 248 -5.56 21.76 -0.08
C THR A 248 -4.05 21.91 -0.19
N VAL A 249 -3.45 22.54 0.82
CA VAL A 249 -2.01 22.79 0.86
C VAL A 249 -1.39 21.94 1.96
N THR A 250 -0.26 21.29 1.66
CA THR A 250 0.46 20.50 2.66
C THR A 250 1.00 21.38 3.79
N LYS A 251 1.01 20.86 5.01
CA LYS A 251 1.65 21.57 6.12
C LYS A 251 3.16 21.60 5.93
N VAL A 252 3.82 22.70 6.34
CA VAL A 252 5.29 22.81 6.36
C VAL A 252 5.87 21.61 7.12
N ALA A 253 6.93 21.01 6.59
CA ALA A 253 7.61 19.84 7.13
C ALA A 253 6.78 18.51 7.13
N HIS A 254 5.78 18.40 6.25
CA HIS A 254 5.02 17.16 6.04
C HIS A 254 5.12 16.65 4.57
N PRO A 255 6.33 16.36 4.06
CA PRO A 255 6.56 16.02 2.64
C PRO A 255 5.81 14.76 2.20
N TRP A 256 5.55 13.81 3.11
CA TRP A 256 4.86 12.55 2.77
C TRP A 256 3.40 12.71 2.30
N THR A 257 2.82 13.90 2.41
CA THR A 257 1.46 14.16 1.93
C THR A 257 1.40 14.38 0.42
N ASN A 258 2.50 14.79 -0.23
CA ASN A 258 2.60 14.98 -1.69
C ASN A 258 3.36 13.83 -2.41
N GLY A 259 3.54 12.71 -1.74
CA GLY A 259 4.38 11.61 -2.22
C GLY A 259 3.97 10.98 -3.56
N TYR A 260 2.74 11.20 -4.05
CA TYR A 260 2.30 10.72 -5.37
C TYR A 260 2.96 11.52 -6.50
N ALA A 261 2.87 12.85 -6.45
CA ALA A 261 3.50 13.71 -7.45
C ALA A 261 5.03 13.65 -7.36
N GLU A 262 5.60 13.61 -6.14
CA GLU A 262 7.04 13.43 -5.95
C GLU A 262 7.55 12.12 -6.57
N ARG A 263 6.83 11.01 -6.39
CA ARG A 263 7.17 9.71 -6.98
C ARG A 263 7.07 9.73 -8.50
N LEU A 264 6.07 10.39 -9.05
CA LEU A 264 5.94 10.57 -10.49
C LEU A 264 7.10 11.40 -11.03
N ASN A 265 7.48 12.51 -10.38
CA ASN A 265 8.66 13.30 -10.72
C ASN A 265 9.94 12.45 -10.72
N GLN A 266 10.12 11.58 -9.73
CA GLN A 266 11.25 10.66 -9.68
C GLN A 266 11.25 9.68 -10.86
N THR A 267 10.07 9.15 -11.22
CA THR A 267 9.95 8.23 -12.37
C THR A 267 10.26 8.95 -13.68
N ILE A 268 9.70 10.15 -13.90
CA ILE A 268 10.00 10.95 -15.09
C ILE A 268 11.50 11.29 -15.15
N TRP A 269 12.11 11.66 -14.02
CA TRP A 269 13.54 11.90 -13.97
C TRP A 269 14.35 10.68 -14.40
N GLN A 270 14.06 9.51 -13.82
CA GLN A 270 14.83 8.30 -14.07
C GLN A 270 14.61 7.70 -15.46
N GLU A 271 13.38 7.70 -15.96
CA GLU A 271 13.01 6.98 -17.17
C GLU A 271 12.90 7.88 -18.41
N PHE A 272 12.71 9.19 -18.21
CA PHE A 272 12.61 10.13 -19.32
C PHE A 272 13.87 11.02 -19.43
N TYR A 273 14.24 11.78 -18.38
CA TYR A 273 15.33 12.75 -18.47
C TYR A 273 16.72 12.08 -18.53
N LEU A 274 17.00 11.11 -17.64
CA LEU A 274 18.34 10.50 -17.59
C LEU A 274 18.78 9.89 -18.92
N CYS A 275 17.86 9.34 -19.69
CA CYS A 275 18.13 8.79 -21.03
C CYS A 275 18.37 9.87 -22.09
N ARG A 276 18.17 11.16 -21.78
CA ARG A 276 18.18 12.30 -22.72
C ARG A 276 19.14 13.42 -22.32
N LEU A 277 19.87 13.30 -21.22
CA LEU A 277 20.71 14.38 -20.69
C LEU A 277 21.73 14.91 -21.71
N GLU A 278 22.33 14.03 -22.51
CA GLU A 278 23.34 14.39 -23.50
C GLU A 278 22.77 14.85 -24.86
N ARG A 279 21.47 14.65 -25.05
CA ARG A 279 20.81 15.03 -26.31
C ARG A 279 20.31 16.48 -26.22
N PRO A 280 20.73 17.37 -27.15
CA PRO A 280 20.19 18.71 -27.22
C PRO A 280 18.75 18.69 -27.77
N PHE A 281 17.91 19.53 -27.25
CA PHE A 281 16.57 19.77 -27.78
C PHE A 281 16.51 21.09 -28.53
N ALA A 282 15.86 21.08 -29.70
CA ALA A 282 15.71 22.25 -30.54
C ALA A 282 14.77 23.29 -29.96
N SER A 283 13.68 22.83 -29.30
CA SER A 283 12.69 23.71 -28.71
C SER A 283 12.02 23.08 -27.49
N LEU A 284 11.32 23.92 -26.73
CA LEU A 284 10.52 23.48 -25.58
C LEU A 284 9.34 22.60 -26.02
N GLU A 285 8.77 22.93 -27.16
CA GLU A 285 7.66 22.22 -27.79
C GLU A 285 8.08 20.79 -28.11
N ALA A 286 9.25 20.60 -28.77
CA ALA A 286 9.79 19.29 -29.07
C ALA A 286 10.02 18.43 -27.80
N LEU A 287 10.49 19.06 -26.71
CA LEU A 287 10.63 18.39 -25.42
C LEU A 287 9.30 17.99 -24.81
N ASN A 288 8.28 18.87 -24.91
CA ASN A 288 6.92 18.61 -24.44
C ASN A 288 6.23 17.51 -25.24
N GLU A 289 6.42 17.43 -26.55
CA GLU A 289 5.91 16.33 -27.39
C GLU A 289 6.47 14.97 -26.95
N GLU A 290 7.77 14.91 -26.70
CA GLU A 290 8.39 13.67 -26.19
C GLU A 290 7.92 13.34 -24.76
N LEU A 291 7.78 14.34 -23.89
CA LEU A 291 7.25 14.13 -22.54
C LEU A 291 5.79 13.65 -22.61
N TYR A 292 5.00 14.20 -23.49
CA TYR A 292 3.61 13.77 -23.71
C TYR A 292 3.54 12.30 -24.17
N ALA A 293 4.38 11.90 -25.13
CA ALA A 293 4.51 10.51 -25.57
C ALA A 293 4.93 9.59 -24.42
N PHE A 294 5.88 10.03 -23.59
CA PHE A 294 6.30 9.30 -22.39
C PHE A 294 5.14 9.18 -21.38
N MET A 295 4.37 10.24 -21.14
CA MET A 295 3.22 10.18 -20.21
C MET A 295 2.12 9.27 -20.72
N ARG A 296 1.90 9.17 -22.04
CA ARG A 296 1.00 8.15 -22.62
C ARG A 296 1.51 6.73 -22.34
N TYR A 297 2.81 6.48 -22.56
CA TYR A 297 3.42 5.21 -22.19
C TYR A 297 3.28 4.92 -20.70
N TYR A 298 3.57 5.88 -19.83
CA TYR A 298 3.44 5.75 -18.38
C TYR A 298 2.03 5.35 -17.97
N ASN A 299 1.01 5.98 -18.56
CA ASN A 299 -0.39 5.76 -18.18
C ASN A 299 -0.98 4.46 -18.74
N PHE A 300 -0.59 4.01 -19.93
CA PHE A 300 -1.28 2.94 -20.64
C PHE A 300 -0.42 1.71 -20.97
N ASN A 301 0.89 1.79 -20.88
CA ASN A 301 1.79 0.70 -21.28
C ASN A 301 2.79 0.30 -20.19
N ARG A 302 3.08 1.20 -19.25
CA ARG A 302 3.98 0.93 -18.13
C ARG A 302 3.24 0.25 -16.99
N ARG A 303 3.58 -1.01 -16.72
CA ARG A 303 2.99 -1.75 -15.59
C ARG A 303 3.34 -1.12 -14.26
N HIS A 304 2.35 -1.00 -13.39
CA HIS A 304 2.48 -0.48 -12.05
C HIS A 304 2.28 -1.57 -10.99
N THR A 305 3.11 -1.56 -9.96
CA THR A 305 3.03 -2.52 -8.85
C THR A 305 2.34 -1.95 -7.60
N GLY A 306 1.70 -0.79 -7.72
CA GLY A 306 0.97 -0.14 -6.63
C GLY A 306 -0.14 -1.03 -6.07
N TYR A 307 -0.27 -1.08 -4.73
CA TYR A 307 -1.24 -1.95 -4.08
C TYR A 307 -2.70 -1.64 -4.47
N LYS A 308 -3.06 -0.37 -4.64
CA LYS A 308 -4.41 0.06 -5.06
C LYS A 308 -4.79 -0.45 -6.45
N LEU A 309 -3.86 -0.38 -7.40
CA LEU A 309 -4.07 -0.94 -8.74
C LEU A 309 -4.26 -2.45 -8.69
N LYS A 310 -3.46 -3.16 -7.88
CA LYS A 310 -3.57 -4.61 -7.70
C LYS A 310 -4.89 -5.03 -7.05
N GLU A 311 -5.33 -4.31 -6.01
CA GLU A 311 -6.63 -4.55 -5.36
C GLU A 311 -7.80 -4.34 -6.33
N GLY A 312 -7.70 -3.33 -7.22
CA GLY A 312 -8.66 -3.06 -8.27
C GLY A 312 -8.59 -3.98 -9.48
N GLY A 313 -7.55 -4.83 -9.59
CA GLY A 313 -7.32 -5.70 -10.74
C GLY A 313 -6.78 -4.97 -11.96
N TYR A 314 -6.18 -3.80 -11.81
CA TYR A 314 -5.61 -3.01 -12.90
C TYR A 314 -4.09 -3.13 -12.95
N GLU A 315 -3.52 -3.21 -14.15
CA GLU A 315 -2.06 -3.19 -14.39
C GLU A 315 -1.54 -1.80 -14.74
N PHE A 316 -2.39 -0.96 -15.35
CA PHE A 316 -2.03 0.36 -15.87
C PHE A 316 -2.83 1.48 -15.19
N PRO A 317 -2.22 2.63 -14.91
CA PRO A 317 -2.90 3.79 -14.33
C PRO A 317 -4.10 4.26 -15.15
N GLY A 318 -4.00 4.27 -16.48
CA GLY A 318 -5.07 4.69 -17.38
C GLY A 318 -6.29 3.78 -17.28
N HIS A 319 -6.10 2.47 -17.18
CA HIS A 319 -7.20 1.53 -17.01
C HIS A 319 -7.94 1.76 -15.69
N ALA A 320 -7.22 2.01 -14.60
CA ALA A 320 -7.82 2.33 -13.31
C ALA A 320 -8.50 3.70 -13.29
N PHE A 321 -7.97 4.67 -14.06
CA PHE A 321 -8.51 6.02 -14.13
C PHE A 321 -9.84 6.09 -14.90
N PHE A 322 -9.93 5.37 -16.01
CA PHE A 322 -11.11 5.32 -16.87
C PHE A 322 -12.04 4.11 -16.59
N ASP A 323 -11.71 3.28 -15.60
CA ASP A 323 -12.44 2.03 -15.24
C ASP A 323 -12.58 1.05 -16.42
N VAL A 324 -11.52 0.95 -17.23
CA VAL A 324 -11.48 0.02 -18.37
C VAL A 324 -10.85 -1.31 -17.92
N ARG A 325 -11.65 -2.35 -17.81
CA ARG A 325 -11.16 -3.72 -17.53
C ARG A 325 -10.77 -4.41 -18.83
N GLU A 326 -9.82 -5.34 -18.81
CA GLU A 326 -9.11 -5.94 -19.95
C GLU A 326 -9.97 -6.57 -21.08
N ASN A 327 -11.30 -6.58 -20.99
CA ASN A 327 -12.19 -7.17 -21.99
C ASN A 327 -13.03 -6.17 -22.80
N SER A 328 -12.82 -4.88 -22.66
CA SER A 328 -13.45 -3.88 -23.51
C SER A 328 -12.44 -3.42 -24.57
N ASN A 329 -12.79 -3.63 -25.83
CA ASN A 329 -12.04 -3.13 -26.98
C ASN A 329 -11.52 -1.71 -26.73
N ILE A 330 -10.23 -1.51 -27.02
CA ILE A 330 -9.50 -0.26 -26.88
C ILE A 330 -10.39 0.88 -27.39
N ILE A 331 -10.89 1.68 -26.47
CA ILE A 331 -11.48 2.95 -26.82
C ILE A 331 -10.32 3.83 -27.27
N GLU A 332 -10.17 4.06 -28.58
CA GLU A 332 -9.34 5.15 -29.07
C GLU A 332 -9.91 6.45 -28.50
N ILE A 333 -9.37 6.88 -27.38
CA ILE A 333 -9.65 8.21 -26.84
C ILE A 333 -8.90 9.18 -27.77
N LYS A 334 -9.60 9.72 -28.76
CA LYS A 334 -9.13 10.85 -29.55
C LYS A 334 -9.12 12.07 -28.62
N TYR A 335 -7.91 12.57 -28.34
CA TYR A 335 -7.69 13.88 -27.70
C TYR A 335 -7.61 14.97 -28.76
#